data_ec624575092a102eae897ff129a9a23a
#
_entry.id   ec624575092a102eae897ff129a9a23a
#
_cell.length_a   1.000
_cell.length_b   1.000
_cell.length_c   1.000
_cell.angle_alpha   90.00
_cell.angle_beta   90.00
_cell.angle_gamma   90.00
#
_symmetry.space_group_name_H-M   'P 1'
#
loop_
_entity.id
_entity.type
_entity.pdbx_description
1 polymer ?
#
loop_
_entity_poly.entity_id
_entity_poly.type
_entity_poly.pdbx_seq_one_letter_code
_entity_poly.pdbx_strand_id
1 'polypeptide(L)'
;MTGKSHTQRIKFKDNGFTWISVNHPGEKELASLRRQYKFHHLDLEDCLSEIQRPKIDDYDDYLFIVLHIPVKKGKRKEVKNTELDIFIGQNFVITLHNDNPTINKVFANCKKKKKEREEYLSKGSGYFLYMIIDDLFEEGFPLIDDLTKQLSEMEN
;
A
#
# COMPACT_ATOMS: atom_id res chain seq x y z
N MET A 1 14.97 6.35 -11.76
CA MET A 1 15.71 5.35 -10.97
C MET A 1 14.73 4.31 -10.46
N THR A 2 14.90 3.10 -10.88
CA THR A 2 14.21 1.97 -10.27
C THR A 2 14.84 1.72 -8.90
N GLY A 3 14.10 1.93 -7.81
CA GLY A 3 14.56 1.60 -6.47
C GLY A 3 14.83 0.09 -6.36
N LYS A 4 15.65 -0.30 -5.40
CA LYS A 4 15.94 -1.70 -5.14
C LYS A 4 14.70 -2.38 -4.55
N SER A 5 14.31 -3.51 -5.12
CA SER A 5 13.22 -4.34 -4.62
C SER A 5 13.47 -4.80 -3.18
N HIS A 6 12.46 -4.69 -2.34
CA HIS A 6 12.59 -4.95 -0.91
C HIS A 6 11.27 -5.46 -0.33
N THR A 7 11.31 -6.61 0.31
CA THR A 7 10.16 -7.23 0.98
C THR A 7 10.40 -7.27 2.48
N GLN A 8 9.43 -6.78 3.24
CA GLN A 8 9.43 -6.84 4.71
C GLN A 8 8.15 -7.50 5.21
N ARG A 9 8.21 -8.12 6.38
CA ARG A 9 7.10 -8.84 6.99
C ARG A 9 7.02 -8.58 8.48
N ILE A 10 5.78 -8.37 8.96
CA ILE A 10 5.45 -8.36 10.39
C ILE A 10 4.35 -9.41 10.61
N LYS A 11 4.60 -10.34 11.52
CA LYS A 11 3.59 -11.29 11.98
C LYS A 11 3.16 -10.93 13.40
N PHE A 12 1.86 -10.70 13.60
CA PHE A 12 1.30 -10.47 14.92
C PHE A 12 0.93 -11.81 15.55
N LYS A 13 1.65 -12.21 16.60
CA LYS A 13 1.59 -13.56 17.15
C LYS A 13 0.24 -13.92 17.75
N ASP A 14 -0.44 -12.96 18.37
CA ASP A 14 -1.67 -13.22 19.14
C ASP A 14 -2.85 -13.68 18.27
N ASN A 15 -2.95 -13.18 17.03
CA ASN A 15 -4.02 -13.53 16.09
C ASN A 15 -3.56 -14.16 14.78
N GLY A 16 -2.25 -14.34 14.62
CA GLY A 16 -1.67 -14.90 13.39
C GLY A 16 -1.72 -14.00 12.17
N PHE A 17 -2.15 -12.73 12.31
CA PHE A 17 -2.21 -11.77 11.23
C PHE A 17 -0.80 -11.42 10.72
N THR A 18 -0.63 -11.37 9.40
CA THR A 18 0.64 -11.02 8.76
C THR A 18 0.48 -9.83 7.82
N TRP A 19 1.33 -8.82 7.99
CA TRP A 19 1.49 -7.75 7.02
C TRP A 19 2.80 -7.92 6.25
N ILE A 20 2.70 -7.99 4.93
CA ILE A 20 3.86 -8.02 4.03
C ILE A 20 3.86 -6.71 3.24
N SER A 21 4.96 -5.99 3.25
CA SER A 21 5.16 -4.80 2.44
C SER A 21 6.25 -5.05 1.41
N VAL A 22 5.89 -4.89 0.14
CA VAL A 22 6.81 -5.04 -0.99
C VAL A 22 7.03 -3.65 -1.61
N ASN A 23 8.23 -3.14 -1.46
CA ASN A 23 8.64 -1.88 -2.07
C ASN A 23 9.40 -2.17 -3.36
N HIS A 24 9.02 -1.51 -4.47
CA HIS A 24 9.53 -1.76 -5.81
C HIS A 24 9.40 -3.23 -6.23
N PRO A 25 8.15 -3.75 -6.34
CA PRO A 25 7.95 -5.17 -6.67
C PRO A 25 8.58 -5.56 -8.01
N GLY A 26 9.29 -6.68 -7.99
CA GLY A 26 9.87 -7.29 -9.17
C GLY A 26 9.37 -8.72 -9.35
N GLU A 27 9.80 -9.38 -10.42
CA GLU A 27 9.36 -10.75 -10.73
C GLU A 27 9.70 -11.75 -9.61
N LYS A 28 10.83 -11.57 -8.94
CA LYS A 28 11.26 -12.41 -7.81
C LYS A 28 10.28 -12.38 -6.65
N GLU A 29 9.87 -11.17 -6.25
CA GLU A 29 8.97 -10.96 -5.13
C GLU A 29 7.59 -11.51 -5.44
N LEU A 30 7.09 -11.30 -6.65
CA LEU A 30 5.80 -11.83 -7.09
C LEU A 30 5.81 -13.35 -7.24
N ALA A 31 6.90 -13.95 -7.71
CA ALA A 31 7.07 -15.39 -7.73
C ALA A 31 7.04 -16.00 -6.32
N SER A 32 7.66 -15.32 -5.34
CA SER A 32 7.59 -15.71 -3.93
C SER A 32 6.18 -15.65 -3.38
N LEU A 33 5.44 -14.58 -3.65
CA LEU A 33 4.04 -14.46 -3.25
C LEU A 33 3.16 -15.53 -3.89
N ARG A 34 3.37 -15.83 -5.16
CA ARG A 34 2.65 -16.90 -5.88
C ARG A 34 2.86 -18.27 -5.24
N ARG A 35 4.06 -18.54 -4.73
CA ARG A 35 4.35 -19.80 -4.02
C ARG A 35 3.66 -19.89 -2.66
N GLN A 36 3.54 -18.77 -1.96
CA GLN A 36 2.97 -18.71 -0.61
C GLN A 36 1.44 -18.60 -0.63
N TYR A 37 0.89 -17.90 -1.62
CA TYR A 37 -0.54 -17.60 -1.77
C TYR A 37 -1.00 -17.99 -3.17
N LYS A 38 -2.21 -18.49 -3.29
CA LYS A 38 -2.80 -18.88 -4.58
C LYS A 38 -3.49 -17.69 -5.27
N PHE A 39 -2.72 -16.63 -5.52
CA PHE A 39 -3.25 -15.47 -6.23
C PHE A 39 -3.43 -15.74 -7.72
N HIS A 40 -4.44 -15.10 -8.30
CA HIS A 40 -4.67 -15.13 -9.74
C HIS A 40 -3.47 -14.53 -10.48
N HIS A 41 -3.00 -15.20 -11.54
CA HIS A 41 -1.81 -14.75 -12.26
C HIS A 41 -1.96 -13.36 -12.89
N LEU A 42 -3.16 -12.98 -13.33
CA LEU A 42 -3.43 -11.64 -13.89
C LEU A 42 -3.25 -10.53 -12.86
N ASP A 43 -3.63 -10.75 -11.59
CA ASP A 43 -3.40 -9.78 -10.53
C ASP A 43 -1.91 -9.56 -10.28
N LEU A 44 -1.12 -10.64 -10.30
CA LEU A 44 0.32 -10.56 -10.14
C LEU A 44 1.00 -9.86 -11.33
N GLU A 45 0.52 -10.11 -12.55
CA GLU A 45 0.99 -9.39 -13.74
C GLU A 45 0.64 -7.89 -13.66
N ASP A 46 -0.54 -7.53 -13.17
CA ASP A 46 -0.95 -6.14 -12.98
C ASP A 46 -0.01 -5.39 -12.03
N CYS A 47 0.52 -6.05 -11.01
CA CYS A 47 1.50 -5.46 -10.09
C CYS A 47 2.85 -5.11 -10.75
N LEU A 48 3.20 -5.72 -11.87
CA LEU A 48 4.43 -5.47 -12.63
C LEU A 48 4.22 -4.54 -13.81
N SER A 49 2.99 -4.39 -14.29
CA SER A 49 2.68 -3.59 -15.45
C SER A 49 2.68 -2.10 -15.12
N GLU A 50 2.62 -1.27 -16.17
CA GLU A 50 2.42 0.17 -16.02
C GLU A 50 1.10 0.45 -15.28
N ILE A 51 0.92 1.70 -14.86
CA ILE A 51 -0.20 2.17 -14.02
C ILE A 51 -1.55 1.56 -14.45
N GLN A 52 -2.16 0.81 -13.54
CA GLN A 52 -3.49 0.23 -13.69
C GLN A 52 -4.57 1.25 -13.28
N ARG A 53 -5.81 1.05 -13.73
CA ARG A 53 -6.94 1.82 -13.22
C ARG A 53 -7.29 1.38 -11.79
N PRO A 54 -7.76 2.28 -10.92
CA PRO A 54 -8.30 1.89 -9.62
C PRO A 54 -9.40 0.85 -9.79
N LYS A 55 -9.31 -0.25 -9.04
CA LYS A 55 -10.26 -1.35 -9.11
C LYS A 55 -10.25 -2.19 -7.83
N ILE A 56 -11.30 -2.98 -7.67
CA ILE A 56 -11.39 -4.03 -6.65
C ILE A 56 -11.84 -5.31 -7.37
N ASP A 57 -11.00 -6.34 -7.31
CA ASP A 57 -11.34 -7.68 -7.78
C ASP A 57 -11.61 -8.58 -6.56
N ASP A 58 -12.81 -9.15 -6.50
CA ASP A 58 -13.28 -9.97 -5.39
C ASP A 58 -13.17 -11.45 -5.75
N TYR A 59 -12.36 -12.17 -4.97
CA TYR A 59 -12.22 -13.63 -5.07
C TYR A 59 -12.68 -14.28 -3.77
N ASP A 60 -12.90 -15.59 -3.77
CA ASP A 60 -13.43 -16.30 -2.59
C ASP A 60 -12.50 -16.18 -1.36
N ASP A 61 -11.19 -16.20 -1.57
CA ASP A 61 -10.19 -16.22 -0.51
C ASP A 61 -9.52 -14.87 -0.24
N TYR A 62 -9.64 -13.91 -1.15
CA TYR A 62 -8.99 -12.59 -1.02
C TYR A 62 -9.63 -11.52 -1.90
N LEU A 63 -9.34 -10.27 -1.59
CA LEU A 63 -9.59 -9.12 -2.46
C LEU A 63 -8.26 -8.64 -3.03
N PHE A 64 -8.26 -8.24 -4.30
CA PHE A 64 -7.18 -7.49 -4.91
C PHE A 64 -7.64 -6.06 -5.18
N ILE A 65 -6.93 -5.08 -4.64
CA ILE A 65 -7.31 -3.67 -4.68
C ILE A 65 -6.17 -2.88 -5.31
N VAL A 66 -6.50 -2.05 -6.30
CA VAL A 66 -5.58 -1.07 -6.89
C VAL A 66 -6.07 0.32 -6.53
N LEU A 67 -5.24 1.08 -5.81
CA LEU A 67 -5.51 2.46 -5.42
C LEU A 67 -4.50 3.41 -6.06
N HIS A 68 -4.96 4.62 -6.39
CA HIS A 68 -4.09 5.71 -6.78
C HIS A 68 -4.06 6.76 -5.67
N ILE A 69 -2.86 7.05 -5.19
CA ILE A 69 -2.64 7.93 -4.04
C ILE A 69 -1.75 9.09 -4.47
N PRO A 70 -2.18 10.36 -4.29
CA PRO A 70 -1.32 11.50 -4.50
C PRO A 70 -0.27 11.58 -3.39
N VAL A 71 0.99 11.73 -3.76
CA VAL A 71 2.11 11.91 -2.82
C VAL A 71 3.02 13.03 -3.28
N LYS A 72 3.65 13.72 -2.33
CA LYS A 72 4.73 14.68 -2.63
C LYS A 72 6.04 13.93 -2.79
N LYS A 73 6.67 14.05 -3.94
CA LYS A 73 7.97 13.43 -4.24
C LYS A 73 8.99 14.45 -4.74
N GLY A 74 10.26 14.15 -4.44
CA GLY A 74 11.40 14.91 -4.93
C GLY A 74 11.70 16.20 -4.16
N LYS A 75 12.81 16.87 -4.54
CA LYS A 75 13.27 18.12 -3.91
C LYS A 75 12.29 19.28 -4.09
N ARG A 76 11.54 19.30 -5.20
CA ARG A 76 10.55 20.33 -5.51
C ARG A 76 9.19 20.05 -4.88
N LYS A 77 9.03 18.93 -4.14
CA LYS A 77 7.78 18.51 -3.52
C LYS A 77 6.60 18.46 -4.51
N GLU A 78 6.88 18.01 -5.73
CA GLU A 78 5.85 17.84 -6.76
C GLU A 78 4.86 16.76 -6.34
N VAL A 79 3.57 17.00 -6.56
CA VAL A 79 2.53 16.02 -6.35
C VAL A 79 2.54 15.02 -7.51
N LYS A 80 2.73 13.75 -7.18
CA LYS A 80 2.67 12.64 -8.14
C LYS A 80 1.59 11.66 -7.72
N ASN A 81 0.85 11.17 -8.70
CA ASN A 81 -0.07 10.08 -8.49
C ASN A 81 0.72 8.77 -8.46
N THR A 82 0.58 8.00 -7.39
CA THR A 82 1.26 6.72 -7.21
C THR A 82 0.26 5.60 -7.04
N GLU A 83 0.61 4.43 -7.55
CA GLU A 83 -0.19 3.22 -7.41
C GLU A 83 0.19 2.47 -6.14
N LEU A 84 -0.82 1.98 -5.45
CA LEU A 84 -0.72 1.06 -4.32
C LEU A 84 -1.59 -0.15 -4.61
N ASP A 85 -0.98 -1.32 -4.71
CA ASP A 85 -1.67 -2.58 -4.88
C ASP A 85 -1.78 -3.30 -3.54
N ILE A 86 -2.95 -3.85 -3.24
CA ILE A 86 -3.23 -4.50 -1.96
C ILE A 86 -3.89 -5.85 -2.20
N PHE A 87 -3.30 -6.91 -1.65
CA PHE A 87 -3.98 -8.19 -1.47
C PHE A 87 -4.41 -8.30 -0.02
N ILE A 88 -5.68 -8.54 0.22
CA ILE A 88 -6.24 -8.73 1.56
C ILE A 88 -6.99 -10.05 1.66
N GLY A 89 -6.60 -10.87 2.61
CA GLY A 89 -7.28 -12.12 2.97
C GLY A 89 -7.68 -12.12 4.44
N GLN A 90 -8.12 -13.26 4.92
CA GLN A 90 -8.61 -13.40 6.29
C GLN A 90 -7.54 -13.07 7.34
N ASN A 91 -6.30 -13.51 7.13
CA ASN A 91 -5.20 -13.38 8.09
C ASN A 91 -3.97 -12.66 7.52
N PHE A 92 -4.10 -11.97 6.41
CA PHE A 92 -2.99 -11.25 5.83
C PHE A 92 -3.43 -9.99 5.07
N VAL A 93 -2.52 -9.04 4.99
CA VAL A 93 -2.54 -7.95 4.04
C VAL A 93 -1.15 -7.83 3.41
N ILE A 94 -1.11 -7.70 2.09
CA ILE A 94 0.11 -7.47 1.33
C ILE A 94 -0.03 -6.14 0.60
N THR A 95 0.89 -5.22 0.85
CA THR A 95 0.96 -3.93 0.17
C THR A 95 2.15 -3.90 -0.78
N LEU A 96 1.92 -3.52 -2.04
CA LEU A 96 2.96 -3.37 -3.06
C LEU A 96 2.95 -1.93 -3.56
N HIS A 97 4.09 -1.27 -3.51
CA HIS A 97 4.20 0.16 -3.84
C HIS A 97 5.61 0.55 -4.30
N ASN A 98 5.75 1.78 -4.77
CA ASN A 98 7.03 2.38 -5.14
C ASN A 98 7.31 3.58 -4.22
N ASP A 99 7.99 3.34 -3.09
CA ASP A 99 8.35 4.36 -2.10
C ASP A 99 7.17 5.21 -1.60
N ASN A 100 6.04 4.57 -1.29
CA ASN A 100 4.94 5.28 -0.64
C ASN A 100 5.37 5.68 0.78
N PRO A 101 5.46 6.99 1.09
CA PRO A 101 5.99 7.44 2.37
C PRO A 101 5.12 7.07 3.56
N THR A 102 3.80 7.04 3.40
CA THR A 102 2.86 6.65 4.46
C THR A 102 3.01 5.18 4.81
N ILE A 103 3.04 4.29 3.82
CA ILE A 103 3.24 2.85 4.03
C ILE A 103 4.59 2.59 4.70
N ASN A 104 5.66 3.21 4.21
CA ASN A 104 7.00 3.06 4.79
C ASN A 104 7.05 3.51 6.25
N LYS A 105 6.45 4.64 6.57
CA LYS A 105 6.40 5.20 7.92
C LYS A 105 5.62 4.29 8.88
N VAL A 106 4.43 3.86 8.50
CA VAL A 106 3.59 2.98 9.33
C VAL A 106 4.28 1.64 9.55
N PHE A 107 4.88 1.07 8.51
CA PHE A 107 5.61 -0.19 8.63
C PHE A 107 6.79 -0.07 9.60
N ALA A 108 7.60 0.97 9.47
CA ALA A 108 8.73 1.22 10.37
C ALA A 108 8.28 1.41 11.82
N ASN A 109 7.19 2.13 12.05
CA ASN A 109 6.63 2.33 13.38
C ASN A 109 6.10 1.02 13.99
N CYS A 110 5.35 0.23 13.24
CA CYS A 110 4.84 -1.08 13.69
C CYS A 110 5.97 -2.06 13.99
N LYS A 111 7.07 -2.00 13.23
CA LYS A 111 8.25 -2.85 13.47
C LYS A 111 8.97 -2.50 14.77
N LYS A 112 9.12 -1.20 15.06
CA LYS A 112 9.91 -0.70 16.19
C LYS A 112 9.11 -0.59 17.49
N LYS A 113 7.83 -0.20 17.42
CA LYS A 113 7.01 0.17 18.59
C LYS A 113 5.92 -0.87 18.81
N LYS A 114 5.94 -1.53 19.96
CA LYS A 114 4.93 -2.52 20.34
C LYS A 114 3.51 -1.93 20.33
N LYS A 115 3.32 -0.73 20.86
CA LYS A 115 2.02 -0.04 20.92
C LYS A 115 1.45 0.19 19.53
N GLU A 116 2.23 0.70 18.59
CA GLU A 116 1.83 0.91 17.19
C GLU A 116 1.44 -0.41 16.53
N ARG A 117 2.24 -1.44 16.75
CA ARG A 117 1.98 -2.79 16.23
C ARG A 117 0.66 -3.35 16.73
N GLU A 118 0.38 -3.24 18.01
CA GLU A 118 -0.88 -3.66 18.62
C GLU A 118 -2.06 -2.88 18.06
N GLU A 119 -1.92 -1.55 17.92
CA GLU A 119 -2.96 -0.68 17.39
C GLU A 119 -3.38 -1.04 15.96
N TYR A 120 -2.41 -1.30 15.07
CA TYR A 120 -2.68 -1.63 13.66
C TYR A 120 -3.03 -3.09 13.42
N LEU A 121 -2.40 -4.04 14.13
CA LEU A 121 -2.42 -5.46 13.77
C LEU A 121 -3.28 -6.34 14.68
N SER A 122 -3.72 -5.86 15.84
CA SER A 122 -4.42 -6.70 16.81
C SER A 122 -5.86 -7.05 16.46
N LYS A 123 -6.50 -6.28 15.59
CA LYS A 123 -7.93 -6.41 15.25
C LYS A 123 -8.19 -7.07 13.89
N GLY A 124 -7.16 -7.65 13.28
CA GLY A 124 -7.29 -8.39 12.04
C GLY A 124 -7.16 -7.55 10.75
N SER A 125 -7.32 -8.22 9.62
CA SER A 125 -7.02 -7.67 8.30
C SER A 125 -7.93 -6.50 7.88
N GLY A 126 -9.22 -6.60 8.12
CA GLY A 126 -10.18 -5.55 7.76
C GLY A 126 -9.94 -4.25 8.52
N TYR A 127 -9.69 -4.33 9.81
CA TYR A 127 -9.36 -3.15 10.62
C TYR A 127 -8.00 -2.56 10.23
N PHE A 128 -7.02 -3.40 9.96
CA PHE A 128 -5.72 -2.97 9.46
C PHE A 128 -5.85 -2.18 8.15
N LEU A 129 -6.63 -2.69 7.20
CA LEU A 129 -6.88 -2.01 5.94
C LEU A 129 -7.55 -0.65 6.16
N TYR A 130 -8.54 -0.58 7.04
CA TYR A 130 -9.18 0.68 7.43
C TYR A 130 -8.15 1.70 7.93
N MET A 131 -7.28 1.30 8.87
CA MET A 131 -6.24 2.17 9.43
C MET A 131 -5.27 2.69 8.35
N ILE A 132 -4.84 1.82 7.44
CA ILE A 132 -3.93 2.22 6.35
C ILE A 132 -4.62 3.19 5.38
N ILE A 133 -5.86 2.92 5.01
CA ILE A 133 -6.62 3.80 4.11
C ILE A 133 -6.84 5.17 4.77
N ASP A 134 -7.17 5.19 6.06
CA ASP A 134 -7.34 6.43 6.81
C ASP A 134 -6.05 7.27 6.82
N ASP A 135 -4.91 6.67 7.10
CA ASP A 135 -3.61 7.34 7.05
C ASP A 135 -3.28 7.87 5.65
N LEU A 136 -3.55 7.09 4.61
CA LEU A 136 -3.33 7.50 3.22
C LEU A 136 -4.18 8.71 2.83
N PHE A 137 -5.42 8.76 3.26
CA PHE A 137 -6.30 9.89 2.99
C PHE A 137 -5.93 11.13 3.79
N GLU A 138 -5.54 10.98 5.06
CA GLU A 138 -5.06 12.11 5.87
C GLU A 138 -3.85 12.80 5.22
N GLU A 139 -2.94 12.04 4.65
CA GLU A 139 -1.79 12.59 3.92
C GLU A 139 -2.16 13.13 2.53
N GLY A 140 -3.15 12.56 1.88
CA GLY A 140 -3.57 12.90 0.51
C GLY A 140 -4.50 14.10 0.39
N PHE A 141 -5.47 14.28 1.30
CA PHE A 141 -6.43 15.38 1.24
C PHE A 141 -5.82 16.78 1.24
N PRO A 142 -4.82 17.10 2.10
CA PRO A 142 -4.16 18.40 2.03
C PRO A 142 -3.52 18.70 0.68
N LEU A 143 -3.04 17.69 -0.03
CA LEU A 143 -2.44 17.83 -1.36
C LEU A 143 -3.49 18.18 -2.42
N ILE A 144 -4.67 17.60 -2.32
CA ILE A 144 -5.82 17.90 -3.21
C ILE A 144 -6.31 19.33 -2.96
N ASP A 145 -6.41 19.73 -1.70
CA ASP A 145 -6.82 21.09 -1.32
C ASP A 145 -5.84 22.14 -1.84
N ASP A 146 -4.53 21.90 -1.71
CA ASP A 146 -3.48 22.78 -2.25
C ASP A 146 -3.59 22.93 -3.77
N LEU A 147 -3.81 21.83 -4.49
CA LEU A 147 -3.98 21.85 -5.95
C LEU A 147 -5.24 22.62 -6.37
N THR A 148 -6.34 22.39 -5.68
CA THR A 148 -7.61 23.11 -5.93
C THR A 148 -7.43 24.60 -5.73
N LYS A 149 -6.73 25.02 -4.70
CA LYS A 149 -6.43 26.42 -4.42
C LYS A 149 -5.58 27.04 -5.54
N GLN A 150 -4.52 26.35 -5.96
CA GLN A 150 -3.66 26.82 -7.05
C GLN A 150 -4.43 26.98 -8.37
N LEU A 151 -5.31 26.03 -8.70
CA LEU A 151 -6.18 26.11 -9.88
C LEU A 151 -7.10 27.33 -9.82
N SER A 152 -7.76 27.58 -8.69
CA SER A 152 -8.63 28.73 -8.48
C SER A 152 -7.88 30.08 -8.61
N GLU A 153 -6.63 30.12 -8.17
CA GLU A 153 -5.76 31.31 -8.32
C GLU A 153 -5.35 31.55 -9.78
N MET A 154 -5.26 30.50 -10.59
CA MET A 154 -4.93 30.60 -12.03
C MET A 154 -6.14 31.03 -12.88
N GLU A 155 -7.36 30.74 -12.43
CA GLU A 155 -8.60 31.15 -13.12
C GLU A 155 -9.00 32.62 -12.88
N ASN A 156 -8.42 33.27 -11.90
CA ASN A 156 -8.63 34.68 -11.57
C ASN A 156 -7.52 35.55 -12.12
#